data_392d6ad23d2e3a70fbe2e23fce102568
#
_entry.id   392d6ad23d2e3a70fbe2e23fce102568
#
_cell.length_a   1.000
_cell.length_b   1.000
_cell.length_c   1.000
_cell.angle_alpha   90.00
_cell.angle_beta   90.00
_cell.angle_gamma   90.00
#
_symmetry.space_group_name_H-M   'P 1'
#
loop_
_entity.id
_entity.type
_entity.pdbx_description
1 polymer ?
#
loop_
_entity_poly.entity_id
_entity_poly.type
_entity_poly.pdbx_seq_one_letter_code
_entity_poly.pdbx_strand_id
1 'polypeptide(L)'
;MKKTILGLFAFVCAFSGSSCSEDDLSGTSVIKPEQTTETPLDSWLYKNYIEPYNIEFRYRYEDMESDMIYDLTPANYEKSVQMAKLVKHLCLQAYDEVTGSRDFITSYFPKMVFLVGSPAYNNNGEVVLGTAEGGTKITLYAVNNMDPTNVDLLNEWYFKTIHHEFAHILNQKKPFSTDFNQITGCLLYTSPSPRDLSTS
;
A
#
# COMPACT_ATOMS: atom_id res chain seq x y z
N MET A 1 4.65 -40.95 55.77
CA MET A 1 5.15 -40.42 54.47
C MET A 1 4.03 -39.80 53.61
N LYS A 2 2.81 -40.38 53.48
CA LYS A 2 1.72 -39.79 52.62
C LYS A 2 1.16 -38.41 53.15
N LYS A 3 1.15 -38.18 54.47
CA LYS A 3 0.64 -36.90 55.05
C LYS A 3 1.63 -35.74 54.91
N THR A 4 2.91 -35.96 54.90
CA THR A 4 3.97 -34.96 54.68
C THR A 4 4.02 -34.50 53.21
N ILE A 5 3.78 -35.37 52.24
CA ILE A 5 3.75 -35.05 50.82
C ILE A 5 2.51 -34.17 50.50
N LEU A 6 1.37 -34.46 51.13
CA LEU A 6 0.15 -33.66 50.93
C LEU A 6 0.30 -32.23 51.50
N GLY A 7 1.01 -32.07 52.62
CA GLY A 7 1.28 -30.75 53.19
C GLY A 7 2.26 -29.91 52.34
N LEU A 8 3.23 -30.56 51.69
CA LEU A 8 4.20 -29.88 50.80
C LEU A 8 3.52 -29.42 49.49
N PHE A 9 2.57 -30.24 48.97
CA PHE A 9 1.82 -29.87 47.77
C PHE A 9 0.86 -28.71 47.99
N ALA A 10 0.20 -28.67 49.16
CA ALA A 10 -0.68 -27.54 49.53
C ALA A 10 0.10 -26.22 49.74
N PHE A 11 1.38 -26.30 50.22
CA PHE A 11 2.19 -25.12 50.42
C PHE A 11 2.74 -24.56 49.11
N VAL A 12 3.05 -25.39 48.10
CA VAL A 12 3.49 -24.96 46.79
C VAL A 12 2.33 -24.30 46.02
N CYS A 13 1.10 -24.77 46.14
CA CYS A 13 -0.07 -24.15 45.49
C CYS A 13 -0.45 -22.80 46.09
N ALA A 14 -0.10 -22.51 47.34
CA ALA A 14 -0.41 -21.23 47.99
C ALA A 14 0.49 -20.08 47.53
N PHE A 15 1.68 -20.37 46.95
CA PHE A 15 2.61 -19.36 46.43
C PHE A 15 2.46 -19.05 44.93
N SER A 16 1.68 -19.82 44.19
CA SER A 16 1.44 -19.59 42.76
C SER A 16 0.32 -18.59 42.46
N GLY A 17 -0.29 -17.98 43.45
CA GLY A 17 -1.42 -17.07 43.29
C GLY A 17 -1.10 -15.57 43.27
N SER A 18 0.18 -15.16 43.37
CA SER A 18 0.54 -13.74 43.37
C SER A 18 1.35 -13.34 42.14
N SER A 19 0.86 -13.70 40.97
CA SER A 19 1.44 -13.18 39.72
C SER A 19 0.37 -12.35 39.01
N CYS A 20 0.72 -11.11 38.74
CA CYS A 20 0.00 -10.08 38.03
C CYS A 20 -1.05 -9.32 38.87
N SER A 21 -0.58 -8.38 39.69
CA SER A 21 -1.33 -7.13 39.81
C SER A 21 -1.02 -6.36 38.50
N GLU A 22 -1.95 -6.37 37.57
CA GLU A 22 -1.91 -5.36 36.51
C GLU A 22 -2.06 -4.02 37.20
N ASP A 23 -1.03 -3.19 37.11
CA ASP A 23 -1.17 -1.79 37.48
C ASP A 23 -2.30 -1.22 36.65
N ASP A 24 -3.31 -0.64 37.31
CA ASP A 24 -4.41 0.04 36.64
C ASP A 24 -3.81 1.03 35.62
N LEU A 25 -3.98 0.72 34.34
CA LEU A 25 -3.59 1.63 33.27
C LEU A 25 -4.28 2.97 33.54
N SER A 26 -3.49 4.03 33.69
CA SER A 26 -4.06 5.37 33.83
C SER A 26 -5.05 5.60 32.69
N GLY A 27 -6.29 6.00 33.00
CA GLY A 27 -7.33 6.22 32.00
C GLY A 27 -7.00 7.35 30.98
N THR A 28 -5.82 7.92 31.11
CA THR A 28 -5.31 8.94 30.19
C THR A 28 -4.26 8.30 29.30
N SER A 29 -4.59 8.09 28.02
CA SER A 29 -3.64 7.61 27.03
C SER A 29 -2.46 8.60 26.93
N VAL A 30 -1.23 8.08 27.05
CA VAL A 30 0.00 8.85 26.81
C VAL A 30 0.16 9.15 25.33
N ILE A 31 -0.47 8.34 24.47
CA ILE A 31 -0.51 8.54 23.04
C ILE A 31 -1.58 9.61 22.77
N LYS A 32 -1.14 10.82 22.59
CA LYS A 32 -2.01 11.87 22.04
C LYS A 32 -2.13 11.60 20.55
N PRO A 33 -3.37 11.41 20.04
CA PRO A 33 -3.54 11.33 18.58
C PRO A 33 -2.99 12.63 18.02
N GLU A 34 -2.06 12.51 17.08
CA GLU A 34 -1.55 13.66 16.34
C GLU A 34 -2.75 14.34 15.71
N GLN A 35 -3.03 15.60 16.13
CA GLN A 35 -4.11 16.38 15.56
C GLN A 35 -3.68 16.83 14.17
N THR A 36 -3.73 15.92 13.21
CA THR A 36 -3.60 16.29 11.81
C THR A 36 -4.81 17.15 11.45
N THR A 37 -4.55 18.41 11.18
CA THR A 37 -5.61 19.32 10.73
C THR A 37 -6.19 18.76 9.43
N GLU A 38 -7.49 18.44 9.43
CA GLU A 38 -8.19 18.01 8.24
C GLU A 38 -8.09 19.08 7.15
N THR A 39 -7.70 18.65 5.97
CA THR A 39 -7.64 19.53 4.80
C THR A 39 -8.86 19.29 3.90
N PRO A 40 -9.18 20.22 2.99
CA PRO A 40 -10.22 19.97 1.98
C PRO A 40 -9.99 18.69 1.15
N LEU A 41 -8.73 18.32 0.96
CA LEU A 41 -8.38 17.08 0.25
C LEU A 41 -8.81 15.83 1.04
N ASP A 42 -8.68 15.82 2.35
CA ASP A 42 -9.06 14.65 3.17
C ASP A 42 -10.56 14.34 3.01
N SER A 43 -11.41 15.38 3.14
CA SER A 43 -12.85 15.23 2.94
C SER A 43 -13.19 14.81 1.51
N TRP A 44 -12.43 15.29 0.51
CA TRP A 44 -12.62 14.90 -0.88
C TRP A 44 -12.18 13.45 -1.12
N LEU A 45 -11.05 13.02 -0.55
CA LEU A 45 -10.56 11.64 -0.62
C LEU A 45 -11.54 10.66 0.03
N TYR A 46 -12.10 11.01 1.17
CA TYR A 46 -13.11 10.19 1.81
C TYR A 46 -14.27 9.87 0.87
N LYS A 47 -14.88 10.90 0.26
CA LYS A 47 -16.02 10.76 -0.65
C LYS A 47 -15.68 10.09 -1.98
N ASN A 48 -14.45 10.19 -2.45
CA ASN A 48 -14.09 9.78 -3.81
C ASN A 48 -13.24 8.50 -3.87
N TYR A 49 -12.64 8.09 -2.75
CA TYR A 49 -11.79 6.91 -2.67
C TYR A 49 -12.24 5.93 -1.59
N ILE A 50 -12.43 6.40 -0.35
CA ILE A 50 -12.75 5.52 0.77
C ILE A 50 -14.19 5.00 0.64
N GLU A 51 -15.15 5.89 0.56
CA GLU A 51 -16.57 5.54 0.51
C GLU A 51 -16.92 4.66 -0.72
N PRO A 52 -16.52 5.00 -1.97
CA PRO A 52 -16.88 4.22 -3.15
C PRO A 52 -16.02 2.97 -3.41
N TYR A 53 -14.74 2.94 -2.99
CA TYR A 53 -13.79 1.91 -3.40
C TYR A 53 -13.09 1.21 -2.24
N ASN A 54 -13.21 1.75 -1.02
CA ASN A 54 -12.42 1.33 0.14
C ASN A 54 -10.91 1.36 -0.15
N ILE A 55 -10.46 2.46 -0.79
CA ILE A 55 -9.06 2.73 -1.10
C ILE A 55 -8.62 3.92 -0.27
N GLU A 56 -7.53 3.78 0.46
CA GLU A 56 -6.86 4.86 1.15
C GLU A 56 -5.86 5.53 0.20
N PHE A 57 -6.04 6.83 -0.04
CA PHE A 57 -5.10 7.62 -0.82
C PHE A 57 -4.27 8.49 0.12
N ARG A 58 -3.03 8.07 0.36
CA ARG A 58 -2.14 8.64 1.36
C ARG A 58 -1.16 9.61 0.70
N TYR A 59 -1.32 10.89 0.96
CA TYR A 59 -0.47 11.95 0.41
C TYR A 59 0.46 12.58 1.45
N ARG A 60 0.14 12.42 2.75
CA ARG A 60 1.06 12.79 3.83
C ARG A 60 2.14 11.73 3.92
N TYR A 61 3.37 12.19 3.96
CA TYR A 61 4.50 11.28 4.03
C TYR A 61 4.58 10.65 5.43
N GLU A 62 4.74 9.36 5.46
CA GLU A 62 4.95 8.57 6.67
C GLU A 62 6.17 7.66 6.43
N ASP A 63 7.20 7.79 7.26
CA ASP A 63 8.42 7.00 7.13
C ASP A 63 8.18 5.49 7.16
N MET A 64 7.18 5.04 7.93
CA MET A 64 6.82 3.62 8.03
C MET A 64 6.25 3.04 6.73
N GLU A 65 5.73 3.89 5.85
CA GLU A 65 5.15 3.47 4.57
C GLU A 65 6.16 3.52 3.42
N SER A 66 7.34 4.03 3.66
CA SER A 66 8.41 4.12 2.67
C SER A 66 9.52 3.11 2.94
N ASP A 67 10.23 2.72 1.89
CA ASP A 67 11.42 1.91 2.03
C ASP A 67 12.57 2.78 2.57
N MET A 68 13.13 2.40 3.71
CA MET A 68 14.18 3.13 4.42
C MET A 68 15.52 3.22 3.65
N ILE A 69 15.65 2.51 2.54
CA ILE A 69 16.85 2.58 1.69
C ILE A 69 16.90 3.84 0.82
N TYR A 70 15.78 4.56 0.70
CA TYR A 70 15.66 5.76 -0.13
C TYR A 70 15.61 7.03 0.71
N ASP A 71 16.32 8.06 0.28
CA ASP A 71 16.15 9.42 0.80
C ASP A 71 14.97 10.10 0.08
N LEU A 72 13.81 10.10 0.74
CA LEU A 72 12.56 10.53 0.14
C LEU A 72 12.05 11.84 0.75
N THR A 73 11.30 12.61 -0.04
CA THR A 73 10.65 13.83 0.41
C THR A 73 9.14 13.76 0.25
N PRO A 74 8.37 14.47 1.10
CA PRO A 74 6.92 14.54 1.00
C PRO A 74 6.43 15.06 -0.35
N ALA A 75 5.27 14.57 -0.78
CA ALA A 75 4.56 15.13 -1.91
C ALA A 75 3.99 16.51 -1.58
N ASN A 76 4.13 17.46 -2.52
CA ASN A 76 3.52 18.78 -2.41
C ASN A 76 1.99 18.65 -2.41
N TYR A 77 1.32 19.43 -1.57
CA TYR A 77 -0.15 19.37 -1.40
C TYR A 77 -0.90 19.58 -2.72
N GLU A 78 -0.53 20.60 -3.49
CA GLU A 78 -1.21 20.90 -4.76
C GLU A 78 -1.01 19.81 -5.80
N LYS A 79 0.19 19.24 -5.87
CA LYS A 79 0.50 18.08 -6.73
C LYS A 79 -0.26 16.84 -6.28
N SER A 80 -0.42 16.65 -4.97
CA SER A 80 -1.22 15.56 -4.42
C SER A 80 -2.70 15.67 -4.78
N VAL A 81 -3.27 16.88 -4.73
CA VAL A 81 -4.64 17.16 -5.18
C VAL A 81 -4.82 16.83 -6.67
N GLN A 82 -3.86 17.24 -7.50
CA GLN A 82 -3.88 16.97 -8.93
C GLN A 82 -3.77 15.47 -9.21
N MET A 83 -2.81 14.79 -8.59
CA MET A 83 -2.59 13.35 -8.75
C MET A 83 -3.82 12.55 -8.31
N ALA A 84 -4.42 12.90 -7.17
CA ALA A 84 -5.63 12.23 -6.72
C ALA A 84 -6.79 12.33 -7.73
N LYS A 85 -6.98 13.50 -8.34
CA LYS A 85 -8.01 13.66 -9.38
C LYS A 85 -7.70 12.87 -10.64
N LEU A 86 -6.44 12.87 -11.06
CA LEU A 86 -5.98 12.15 -12.25
C LEU A 86 -6.12 10.64 -12.07
N VAL A 87 -5.65 10.08 -10.97
CA VAL A 87 -5.77 8.63 -10.68
C VAL A 87 -7.23 8.21 -10.61
N LYS A 88 -8.09 9.01 -9.96
CA LYS A 88 -9.51 8.71 -9.94
C LYS A 88 -10.09 8.63 -11.34
N HIS A 89 -9.84 9.64 -12.17
CA HIS A 89 -10.48 9.76 -13.48
C HIS A 89 -9.90 8.79 -14.51
N LEU A 90 -8.56 8.73 -14.62
CA LEU A 90 -7.88 7.99 -15.67
C LEU A 90 -7.60 6.51 -15.30
N CYS A 91 -7.75 6.16 -14.02
CA CYS A 91 -7.57 4.79 -13.59
C CYS A 91 -8.88 4.20 -13.03
N LEU A 92 -9.37 4.65 -11.88
CA LEU A 92 -10.51 3.99 -11.24
C LEU A 92 -11.79 4.06 -12.08
N GLN A 93 -12.16 5.25 -12.55
CA GLN A 93 -13.36 5.42 -13.37
C GLN A 93 -13.26 4.75 -14.74
N ALA A 94 -12.07 4.70 -15.35
CA ALA A 94 -11.87 4.00 -16.62
C ALA A 94 -12.16 2.49 -16.48
N TYR A 95 -11.73 1.87 -15.37
CA TYR A 95 -12.08 0.47 -15.11
C TYR A 95 -13.56 0.29 -14.80
N ASP A 96 -14.19 1.20 -14.05
CA ASP A 96 -15.63 1.16 -13.78
C ASP A 96 -16.44 1.22 -15.07
N GLU A 97 -16.07 2.07 -16.02
CA GLU A 97 -16.71 2.19 -17.33
C GLU A 97 -16.56 0.90 -18.15
N VAL A 98 -15.37 0.33 -18.22
CA VAL A 98 -15.09 -0.87 -19.00
C VAL A 98 -15.77 -2.11 -18.40
N THR A 99 -15.80 -2.22 -17.07
CA THR A 99 -16.39 -3.39 -16.39
C THR A 99 -17.88 -3.23 -16.08
N GLY A 100 -18.41 -2.03 -16.19
CA GLY A 100 -19.80 -1.69 -15.90
C GLY A 100 -20.14 -1.67 -14.42
N SER A 101 -19.15 -1.86 -13.51
CA SER A 101 -19.36 -1.82 -12.06
C SER A 101 -18.08 -1.47 -11.32
N ARG A 102 -18.22 -1.03 -10.06
CA ARG A 102 -17.10 -0.80 -9.15
C ARG A 102 -16.54 -2.08 -8.54
N ASP A 103 -17.21 -3.20 -8.69
CA ASP A 103 -16.85 -4.47 -8.04
C ASP A 103 -15.46 -4.95 -8.45
N PHE A 104 -15.05 -4.68 -9.68
CA PHE A 104 -13.73 -5.04 -10.16
C PHE A 104 -12.64 -4.29 -9.37
N ILE A 105 -12.73 -2.98 -9.27
CA ILE A 105 -11.77 -2.16 -8.52
C ILE A 105 -11.83 -2.48 -7.03
N THR A 106 -13.00 -2.59 -6.44
CA THR A 106 -13.13 -2.90 -5.01
C THR A 106 -12.59 -4.27 -4.64
N SER A 107 -12.61 -5.24 -5.58
CA SER A 107 -12.12 -6.60 -5.34
C SER A 107 -10.62 -6.75 -5.59
N TYR A 108 -10.08 -6.10 -6.60
CA TYR A 108 -8.74 -6.42 -7.10
C TYR A 108 -7.72 -5.28 -6.94
N PHE A 109 -8.14 -4.02 -6.97
CA PHE A 109 -7.22 -2.90 -6.84
C PHE A 109 -6.59 -2.85 -5.45
N PRO A 110 -5.34 -2.38 -5.30
CA PRO A 110 -4.72 -2.19 -3.98
C PRO A 110 -5.54 -1.28 -3.09
N LYS A 111 -5.48 -1.56 -1.79
CA LYS A 111 -6.26 -0.79 -0.81
C LYS A 111 -5.58 0.51 -0.39
N MET A 112 -4.34 0.72 -0.82
CA MET A 112 -3.60 1.94 -0.55
C MET A 112 -2.88 2.43 -1.80
N VAL A 113 -2.96 3.74 -2.03
CA VAL A 113 -2.09 4.49 -2.95
C VAL A 113 -1.30 5.48 -2.12
N PHE A 114 0.02 5.38 -2.13
CA PHE A 114 0.92 6.23 -1.36
C PHE A 114 1.71 7.15 -2.30
N LEU A 115 1.77 8.44 -1.97
CA LEU A 115 2.47 9.44 -2.77
C LEU A 115 3.79 9.85 -2.11
N VAL A 116 4.84 9.87 -2.91
CA VAL A 116 6.17 10.36 -2.54
C VAL A 116 6.56 11.49 -3.50
N GLY A 117 7.07 12.58 -2.93
CA GLY A 117 7.37 13.80 -3.69
C GLY A 117 8.61 13.67 -4.57
N SER A 118 9.68 13.09 -4.05
CA SER A 118 10.94 12.90 -4.77
C SER A 118 10.94 11.62 -5.59
N PRO A 119 11.80 11.53 -6.63
CA PRO A 119 12.14 10.25 -7.24
C PRO A 119 12.87 9.35 -6.23
N ALA A 120 12.73 8.04 -6.39
CA ALA A 120 13.55 7.04 -5.76
C ALA A 120 14.58 6.52 -6.78
N TYR A 121 15.76 6.13 -6.32
CA TYR A 121 16.81 5.60 -7.17
C TYR A 121 17.24 4.22 -6.65
N ASN A 122 17.28 3.24 -7.53
CA ASN A 122 17.84 1.94 -7.19
C ASN A 122 19.38 2.01 -7.06
N ASN A 123 19.99 0.91 -6.64
CA ASN A 123 21.44 0.83 -6.46
C ASN A 123 22.24 1.08 -7.76
N ASN A 124 21.60 0.96 -8.93
CA ASN A 124 22.22 1.19 -10.23
C ASN A 124 22.06 2.66 -10.68
N GLY A 125 21.40 3.51 -9.90
CA GLY A 125 21.12 4.91 -10.21
C GLY A 125 19.93 5.10 -11.17
N GLU A 126 19.14 4.07 -11.42
CA GLU A 126 17.92 4.19 -12.23
C GLU A 126 16.76 4.70 -11.40
N VAL A 127 15.90 5.49 -12.01
CA VAL A 127 14.72 6.05 -11.36
C VAL A 127 13.65 4.98 -11.20
N VAL A 128 13.20 4.80 -9.96
CA VAL A 128 12.02 4.00 -9.63
C VAL A 128 10.80 4.91 -9.64
N LEU A 129 9.86 4.66 -10.54
CA LEU A 129 8.65 5.47 -10.71
C LEU A 129 7.49 5.02 -9.84
N GLY A 130 7.46 3.73 -9.48
CA GLY A 130 6.46 3.15 -8.58
C GLY A 130 6.85 1.76 -8.15
N THR A 131 6.21 1.31 -7.09
CA THR A 131 6.34 -0.05 -6.55
C THR A 131 4.99 -0.57 -6.11
N ALA A 132 4.79 -1.88 -6.25
CA ALA A 132 3.66 -2.59 -5.65
C ALA A 132 4.17 -3.48 -4.52
N GLU A 133 3.71 -3.21 -3.31
CA GLU A 133 4.14 -3.96 -2.13
C GLU A 133 3.04 -4.93 -1.68
N GLY A 134 3.37 -6.21 -1.70
CA GLY A 134 2.50 -7.27 -1.17
C GLY A 134 1.10 -7.34 -1.75
N GLY A 135 0.85 -6.74 -2.91
CA GLY A 135 -0.47 -6.70 -3.52
C GLY A 135 -1.50 -5.79 -2.81
N THR A 136 -1.07 -5.01 -1.83
CA THR A 136 -1.95 -4.17 -0.99
C THR A 136 -1.74 -2.68 -1.19
N LYS A 137 -0.54 -2.26 -1.61
CA LYS A 137 -0.14 -0.86 -1.75
C LYS A 137 0.53 -0.62 -3.11
N ILE A 138 0.22 0.51 -3.74
CA ILE A 138 0.99 1.10 -4.83
C ILE A 138 1.61 2.41 -4.32
N THR A 139 2.92 2.54 -4.42
CA THR A 139 3.65 3.78 -4.14
C THR A 139 4.00 4.47 -5.45
N LEU A 140 3.71 5.77 -5.54
CA LEU A 140 4.05 6.61 -6.69
C LEU A 140 5.12 7.61 -6.29
N TYR A 141 6.27 7.56 -6.94
CA TYR A 141 7.39 8.47 -6.70
C TYR A 141 7.38 9.66 -7.65
N ALA A 142 8.24 10.64 -7.37
CA ALA A 142 8.45 11.84 -8.19
C ALA A 142 7.20 12.71 -8.41
N VAL A 143 6.22 12.67 -7.51
CA VAL A 143 4.95 13.40 -7.66
C VAL A 143 5.16 14.92 -7.76
N ASN A 144 6.24 15.45 -7.13
CA ASN A 144 6.57 16.88 -7.22
C ASN A 144 7.03 17.30 -8.64
N ASN A 145 7.50 16.35 -9.44
CA ASN A 145 7.93 16.57 -10.83
C ASN A 145 6.76 16.48 -11.83
N MET A 146 5.57 16.12 -11.35
CA MET A 146 4.40 15.97 -12.20
C MET A 146 4.03 17.31 -12.87
N ASP A 147 3.81 17.27 -14.18
CA ASP A 147 3.21 18.35 -14.96
C ASP A 147 1.85 17.87 -15.51
N PRO A 148 0.71 18.40 -15.00
CA PRO A 148 -0.61 17.96 -15.44
C PRO A 148 -0.94 18.35 -16.90
N THR A 149 -0.12 19.20 -17.52
CA THR A 149 -0.28 19.60 -18.91
C THR A 149 0.53 18.74 -19.90
N ASN A 150 1.49 17.98 -19.38
CA ASN A 150 2.35 17.10 -20.18
C ASN A 150 1.79 15.67 -20.17
N VAL A 151 0.98 15.36 -21.18
CA VAL A 151 0.31 14.05 -21.33
C VAL A 151 1.29 12.90 -21.46
N ASP A 152 2.40 13.10 -22.17
CA ASP A 152 3.41 12.06 -22.39
C ASP A 152 4.10 11.69 -21.06
N LEU A 153 4.49 12.70 -20.29
CA LEU A 153 5.09 12.49 -18.97
C LEU A 153 4.09 11.81 -18.01
N LEU A 154 2.83 12.24 -17.99
CA LEU A 154 1.81 11.62 -17.15
C LEU A 154 1.62 10.15 -17.51
N ASN A 155 1.56 9.86 -18.83
CA ASN A 155 1.37 8.49 -19.30
C ASN A 155 2.58 7.61 -18.96
N GLU A 156 3.79 8.07 -19.25
CA GLU A 156 5.00 7.29 -19.06
C GLU A 156 5.33 7.05 -17.57
N TRP A 157 5.21 8.10 -16.74
CA TRP A 157 5.68 8.06 -15.36
C TRP A 157 4.63 7.55 -14.36
N TYR A 158 3.35 7.81 -14.61
CA TYR A 158 2.32 7.53 -13.62
C TYR A 158 1.31 6.47 -14.09
N PHE A 159 0.65 6.69 -15.23
CA PHE A 159 -0.43 5.78 -15.62
C PHE A 159 0.09 4.43 -16.06
N LYS A 160 1.12 4.39 -16.88
CA LYS A 160 1.79 3.14 -17.25
C LYS A 160 2.24 2.37 -16.02
N THR A 161 2.83 3.07 -15.04
CA THR A 161 3.28 2.48 -13.77
C THR A 161 2.11 1.94 -12.96
N ILE A 162 1.05 2.72 -12.75
CA ILE A 162 -0.13 2.28 -11.97
C ILE A 162 -0.75 1.04 -12.60
N HIS A 163 -0.98 1.04 -13.92
CA HIS A 163 -1.56 -0.09 -14.62
C HIS A 163 -0.64 -1.31 -14.61
N HIS A 164 0.67 -1.12 -14.73
CA HIS A 164 1.67 -2.18 -14.65
C HIS A 164 1.65 -2.85 -13.27
N GLU A 165 1.74 -2.07 -12.20
CA GLU A 165 1.70 -2.59 -10.83
C GLU A 165 0.35 -3.24 -10.50
N PHE A 166 -0.74 -2.66 -10.98
CA PHE A 166 -2.06 -3.27 -10.81
C PHE A 166 -2.18 -4.59 -11.57
N ALA A 167 -1.61 -4.71 -12.76
CA ALA A 167 -1.60 -5.96 -13.52
C ALA A 167 -0.86 -7.08 -12.77
N HIS A 168 0.27 -6.76 -12.11
CA HIS A 168 0.97 -7.72 -11.26
C HIS A 168 0.09 -8.21 -10.10
N ILE A 169 -0.57 -7.28 -9.41
CA ILE A 169 -1.49 -7.60 -8.31
C ILE A 169 -2.68 -8.44 -8.79
N LEU A 170 -3.24 -8.08 -9.93
CA LEU A 170 -4.36 -8.82 -10.52
C LEU A 170 -3.97 -10.26 -10.85
N ASN A 171 -2.80 -10.46 -11.46
CA ASN A 171 -2.29 -11.78 -11.80
C ASN A 171 -2.01 -12.66 -10.56
N GLN A 172 -1.60 -12.06 -9.45
CA GLN A 172 -1.42 -12.77 -8.18
C GLN A 172 -2.75 -13.24 -7.59
N LYS A 173 -3.81 -12.42 -7.73
CA LYS A 173 -5.15 -12.72 -7.19
C LYS A 173 -5.99 -13.60 -8.10
N LYS A 174 -5.79 -13.48 -9.41
CA LYS A 174 -6.55 -14.18 -10.45
C LYS A 174 -5.59 -14.68 -11.53
N PRO A 175 -4.98 -15.86 -11.35
CA PRO A 175 -4.06 -16.42 -12.33
C PRO A 175 -4.78 -16.68 -13.66
N PHE A 176 -4.05 -16.58 -14.76
CA PHE A 176 -4.55 -16.93 -16.09
C PHE A 176 -5.01 -18.40 -16.13
N SER A 177 -5.96 -18.69 -17.01
CA SER A 177 -6.34 -20.08 -17.27
C SER A 177 -5.13 -20.86 -17.82
N THR A 178 -5.11 -22.18 -17.59
CA THR A 178 -4.05 -23.06 -18.13
C THR A 178 -3.95 -23.00 -19.65
N ASP A 179 -5.05 -22.67 -20.33
CA ASP A 179 -5.11 -22.54 -21.79
C ASP A 179 -4.29 -21.35 -22.32
N PHE A 180 -4.09 -20.31 -21.48
CA PHE A 180 -3.24 -19.16 -21.81
C PHE A 180 -1.80 -19.61 -22.11
N ASN A 181 -1.28 -20.56 -21.36
CA ASN A 181 0.07 -21.10 -21.57
C ASN A 181 0.23 -21.82 -22.92
N GLN A 182 -0.87 -22.37 -23.47
CA GLN A 182 -0.85 -23.00 -24.79
C GLN A 182 -0.84 -21.99 -25.92
N ILE A 183 -1.50 -20.83 -25.72
CA ILE A 183 -1.59 -19.76 -26.73
C ILE A 183 -0.29 -18.96 -26.80
N THR A 184 0.35 -18.72 -25.67
CA THR A 184 1.49 -17.82 -25.54
C THR A 184 2.78 -18.51 -25.08
N GLY A 185 2.82 -19.84 -25.12
CA GLY A 185 3.95 -20.64 -24.62
C GLY A 185 5.32 -20.24 -25.20
N CYS A 186 5.37 -19.75 -26.44
CA CYS A 186 6.60 -19.25 -27.05
C CYS A 186 6.99 -17.84 -26.57
N LEU A 187 6.05 -17.02 -26.07
CA LEU A 187 6.31 -15.66 -25.63
C LEU A 187 6.69 -15.58 -24.15
N LEU A 188 6.27 -16.55 -23.33
CA LEU A 188 6.63 -16.62 -21.91
C LEU A 188 8.13 -16.81 -21.68
N TYR A 189 8.82 -17.45 -22.63
CA TYR A 189 10.28 -17.69 -22.57
C TYR A 189 11.14 -16.58 -23.20
N THR A 190 10.54 -15.68 -23.97
CA THR A 190 11.28 -14.65 -24.74
C THR A 190 11.20 -13.26 -24.15
N SER A 191 10.29 -13.00 -23.20
CA SER A 191 10.19 -11.73 -22.51
C SER A 191 10.48 -11.95 -21.03
N PRO A 192 11.68 -11.58 -20.55
CA PRO A 192 11.99 -11.63 -19.14
C PRO A 192 11.00 -10.72 -18.41
N SER A 193 10.40 -11.24 -17.34
CA SER A 193 9.60 -10.42 -16.42
C SER A 193 10.45 -9.27 -15.90
N PRO A 194 9.90 -8.05 -15.71
CA PRO A 194 10.64 -6.97 -15.03
C PRO A 194 11.24 -7.39 -13.69
N ARG A 195 10.70 -8.42 -13.05
CA ARG A 195 11.24 -9.06 -11.85
C ARG A 195 12.54 -9.81 -12.10
N ASP A 196 12.73 -10.36 -13.31
CA ASP A 196 13.93 -11.10 -13.68
C ASP A 196 15.11 -10.18 -14.03
N LEU A 197 14.81 -8.91 -14.32
CA LEU A 197 15.80 -7.86 -14.57
C LEU A 197 16.34 -7.23 -13.28
N SER A 198 15.66 -7.42 -12.14
CA SER A 198 16.08 -6.87 -10.85
C SER A 198 16.98 -7.80 -10.02
N THR A 199 17.29 -9.00 -10.52
CA THR A 199 18.10 -10.03 -9.81
C THR A 199 19.41 -10.37 -10.50
N SER A 200 19.88 -9.55 -11.46
CA SER A 200 21.19 -9.73 -12.10
C SER A 200 22.15 -8.59 -11.79
#